data_f340a896ca55200a18e823207690c366
#
_entry.id   f340a896ca55200a18e823207690c366
#
_cell.length_a   1.000
_cell.length_b   1.000
_cell.length_c   1.000
_cell.angle_alpha   90.00
_cell.angle_beta   90.00
_cell.angle_gamma   90.00
#
_symmetry.space_group_name_H-M   'P 1'
#
loop_
_entity.id
_entity.type
_entity.pdbx_description
1 polymer ?
#
loop_
_entity_poly.entity_id
_entity_poly.type
_entity_poly.pdbx_seq_one_letter_code
_entity_poly.pdbx_strand_id
1 'polypeptide(L)'
;MEKTTIDHDDYLLKKSIFRIGEVSSVDGREVSVRVDQEKNRSHILYRGDLLSNVSVGGYVKLIKGFNSLIGKIEKEYVKEDKMDSHSPGYTQPEERFVRFLLVKMLGYFSGDKYRKGIKELPLIGNECVLLDTEEYQKIHSFVHEGECTIRLGALMTDDLISIDVSVDRLFASHIGIFGNTGSGKSHTLATLYKNLFQKFGNQKAFRENARFILFDFNGEYSNETNVTPLKKVYTLSTRGDEGDKIQLSSQDILTHQNSSLYFPVLRRRHSNLSLKGCYGFIKTCTRRIILRHILKGYLKVF
;
A
#
# COMPACT_ATOMS: atom_id res chain seq x y z
N MET A 1 4.63 6.99 35.52
CA MET A 1 5.93 6.96 34.79
C MET A 1 6.73 5.78 35.36
N GLU A 2 6.44 4.59 34.94
CA GLU A 2 7.27 3.43 35.23
C GLU A 2 8.39 3.39 34.20
N LYS A 3 9.61 3.64 34.65
CA LYS A 3 10.82 3.35 33.91
C LYS A 3 10.93 1.82 33.86
N THR A 4 10.57 1.23 32.74
CA THR A 4 10.89 -0.18 32.44
C THR A 4 12.41 -0.29 32.47
N THR A 5 12.95 -0.85 33.53
CA THR A 5 14.34 -1.27 33.62
C THR A 5 14.52 -2.34 32.52
N ILE A 6 15.16 -1.97 31.44
CA ILE A 6 15.52 -2.92 30.38
C ILE A 6 16.46 -3.90 31.07
N ASP A 7 16.04 -5.15 31.18
CA ASP A 7 16.88 -6.22 31.72
C ASP A 7 18.11 -6.33 30.80
N HIS A 8 19.29 -6.07 31.35
CA HIS A 8 20.52 -6.03 30.59
C HIS A 8 20.80 -7.36 29.90
N ASP A 9 20.39 -8.46 30.54
CA ASP A 9 20.53 -9.81 29.99
C ASP A 9 19.61 -10.01 28.77
N ASP A 10 18.40 -9.44 28.81
CA ASP A 10 17.47 -9.50 27.69
C ASP A 10 17.96 -8.68 26.46
N TYR A 11 18.59 -7.53 26.70
CA TYR A 11 19.21 -6.74 25.64
C TYR A 11 20.37 -7.49 24.96
N LEU A 12 21.24 -8.13 25.76
CA LEU A 12 22.36 -8.91 25.22
C LEU A 12 21.87 -10.15 24.46
N LEU A 13 20.87 -10.83 24.99
CA LEU A 13 20.24 -11.98 24.34
C LEU A 13 19.62 -11.58 22.99
N LYS A 14 18.84 -10.52 22.96
CA LYS A 14 18.26 -9.98 21.72
C LYS A 14 19.36 -9.63 20.72
N LYS A 15 20.41 -8.95 21.15
CA LYS A 15 21.52 -8.56 20.29
C LYS A 15 22.21 -9.77 19.65
N SER A 16 22.47 -10.83 20.42
CA SER A 16 23.08 -12.05 19.93
C SER A 16 22.19 -12.82 18.97
N ILE A 17 20.89 -12.93 19.28
CA ILE A 17 19.94 -13.66 18.44
C ILE A 17 19.67 -12.94 17.12
N PHE A 18 19.54 -11.61 17.15
CA PHE A 18 19.23 -10.78 15.96
C PHE A 18 20.44 -10.49 15.08
N ARG A 19 21.65 -10.75 15.56
CA ARG A 19 22.83 -10.64 14.72
C ARG A 19 22.79 -11.70 13.61
N ILE A 20 22.98 -11.26 12.38
CA ILE A 20 22.99 -12.10 11.16
C ILE A 20 24.42 -12.32 10.67
N GLY A 21 25.26 -11.32 10.79
CA GLY A 21 26.63 -11.34 10.27
C GLY A 21 27.25 -9.97 10.25
N GLU A 22 28.18 -9.76 9.32
CA GLU A 22 28.93 -8.52 9.19
C GLU A 22 29.12 -8.10 7.73
N VAL A 23 29.35 -6.81 7.53
CA VAL A 23 29.65 -6.24 6.21
C VAL A 23 31.02 -6.71 5.74
N SER A 24 31.07 -7.38 4.59
CA SER A 24 32.29 -7.89 3.97
C SER A 24 32.84 -6.99 2.86
N SER A 25 31.94 -6.30 2.12
CA SER A 25 32.35 -5.33 1.10
C SER A 25 31.29 -4.25 0.91
N VAL A 26 31.73 -3.08 0.45
CA VAL A 26 30.87 -1.94 0.12
C VAL A 26 31.22 -1.45 -1.27
N ASP A 27 30.26 -1.48 -2.18
CA ASP A 27 30.38 -1.00 -3.55
C ASP A 27 29.24 -0.02 -3.86
N GLY A 28 29.51 1.27 -3.66
CA GLY A 28 28.50 2.32 -3.78
C GLY A 28 27.31 2.06 -2.87
N ARG A 29 26.14 1.77 -3.46
CA ARG A 29 24.90 1.49 -2.72
C ARG A 29 24.69 0.01 -2.43
N GLU A 30 25.51 -0.84 -2.97
CA GLU A 30 25.45 -2.29 -2.77
C GLU A 30 26.46 -2.70 -1.70
N VAL A 31 25.99 -3.49 -0.77
CA VAL A 31 26.76 -3.94 0.38
C VAL A 31 26.68 -5.45 0.44
N SER A 32 27.81 -6.13 0.48
CA SER A 32 27.83 -7.57 0.74
C SER A 32 27.96 -7.83 2.24
N VAL A 33 27.09 -8.67 2.75
CA VAL A 33 27.09 -9.11 4.14
C VAL A 33 27.47 -10.58 4.16
N ARG A 34 28.50 -10.93 4.94
CA ARG A 34 28.86 -12.30 5.29
C ARG A 34 27.96 -12.75 6.42
N VAL A 35 27.19 -13.83 6.21
CA VAL A 35 26.30 -14.39 7.23
C VAL A 35 27.11 -15.28 8.17
N ASP A 36 26.84 -15.18 9.47
CA ASP A 36 27.45 -16.03 10.48
C ASP A 36 26.97 -17.48 10.27
N GLN A 37 27.85 -18.46 10.40
CA GLN A 37 27.55 -19.88 10.10
C GLN A 37 26.38 -20.42 10.90
N GLU A 38 26.27 -20.03 12.16
CA GLU A 38 25.16 -20.44 13.06
C GLU A 38 23.79 -19.90 12.62
N LYS A 39 23.76 -18.91 11.71
CA LYS A 39 22.55 -18.25 11.22
C LYS A 39 22.07 -18.76 9.86
N ASN A 40 22.56 -19.90 9.39
CA ASN A 40 22.14 -20.50 8.12
C ASN A 40 20.79 -21.23 8.19
N ARG A 41 20.11 -21.20 9.34
CA ARG A 41 18.79 -21.81 9.52
C ARG A 41 17.68 -20.93 8.96
N SER A 42 16.59 -21.53 8.51
CA SER A 42 15.44 -20.81 7.96
C SER A 42 14.65 -19.99 9.00
N HIS A 43 14.74 -20.38 10.27
CA HIS A 43 14.01 -19.73 11.36
C HIS A 43 14.92 -19.51 12.57
N ILE A 44 14.60 -18.48 13.33
CA ILE A 44 15.27 -18.08 14.55
C ILE A 44 14.24 -18.15 15.68
N LEU A 45 14.56 -18.85 16.77
CA LEU A 45 13.70 -18.92 17.94
C LEU A 45 14.04 -17.77 18.89
N TYR A 46 13.07 -16.92 19.20
CA TYR A 46 13.20 -15.85 20.17
C TYR A 46 11.99 -15.79 21.10
N ARG A 47 12.21 -15.98 22.40
CA ARG A 47 11.17 -15.98 23.46
C ARG A 47 9.99 -16.93 23.21
N GLY A 48 10.22 -18.03 22.50
CA GLY A 48 9.17 -18.98 22.13
C GLY A 48 8.51 -18.72 20.80
N ASP A 49 8.77 -17.57 20.17
CA ASP A 49 8.28 -17.21 18.84
C ASP A 49 9.28 -17.65 17.76
N LEU A 50 8.74 -18.18 16.67
CA LEU A 50 9.52 -18.60 15.52
C LEU A 50 9.59 -17.43 14.52
N LEU A 51 10.72 -16.73 14.50
CA LEU A 51 10.95 -15.64 13.57
C LEU A 51 11.54 -16.16 12.26
N SER A 52 11.06 -15.65 11.14
CA SER A 52 11.67 -15.93 9.83
C SER A 52 13.06 -15.31 9.76
N ASN A 53 14.03 -16.10 9.34
CA ASN A 53 15.36 -15.57 9.06
C ASN A 53 15.36 -14.73 7.79
N VAL A 54 16.43 -13.97 7.57
CA VAL A 54 16.58 -13.12 6.40
C VAL A 54 16.56 -13.92 5.09
N SER A 55 15.85 -13.41 4.11
CA SER A 55 15.76 -13.96 2.77
C SER A 55 15.73 -12.84 1.73
N VAL A 56 15.89 -13.20 0.47
CA VAL A 56 15.78 -12.24 -0.66
C VAL A 56 14.43 -11.53 -0.61
N GLY A 57 14.46 -10.21 -0.74
CA GLY A 57 13.30 -9.34 -0.60
C GLY A 57 13.08 -8.78 0.80
N GLY A 58 13.67 -9.39 1.84
CA GLY A 58 13.65 -8.91 3.22
C GLY A 58 14.54 -7.68 3.46
N TYR A 59 14.45 -7.15 4.67
CA TYR A 59 15.22 -5.97 5.09
C TYR A 59 16.17 -6.33 6.23
N VAL A 60 17.31 -5.64 6.25
CA VAL A 60 18.30 -5.77 7.32
C VAL A 60 18.76 -4.40 7.80
N LYS A 61 19.24 -4.37 9.02
CA LYS A 61 19.80 -3.20 9.68
C LYS A 61 21.31 -3.36 9.82
N LEU A 62 22.06 -2.39 9.31
CA LEU A 62 23.51 -2.32 9.43
C LEU A 62 23.86 -1.27 10.49
N ILE A 63 24.62 -1.67 11.50
CA ILE A 63 24.95 -0.82 12.65
C ILE A 63 26.29 -0.12 12.39
N LYS A 64 26.24 1.20 12.31
CA LYS A 64 27.44 2.05 12.19
C LYS A 64 27.49 3.02 13.36
N GLY A 65 28.23 2.66 14.41
CA GLY A 65 28.24 3.44 15.65
C GLY A 65 26.82 3.58 16.23
N PHE A 66 26.31 4.80 16.30
CA PHE A 66 24.95 5.10 16.77
C PHE A 66 23.91 5.14 15.66
N ASN A 67 24.32 5.00 14.40
CA ASN A 67 23.42 5.08 13.26
C ASN A 67 22.99 3.68 12.82
N SER A 68 21.69 3.52 12.58
CA SER A 68 21.09 2.32 12.03
C SER A 68 20.77 2.55 10.56
N LEU A 69 21.51 1.89 9.69
CA LEU A 69 21.36 1.97 8.24
C LEU A 69 20.46 0.82 7.76
N ILE A 70 19.54 1.08 6.87
CA ILE A 70 18.56 0.09 6.40
C ILE A 70 18.84 -0.25 4.94
N GLY A 71 18.91 -1.54 4.67
CA GLY A 71 19.04 -2.07 3.34
C GLY A 71 18.07 -3.21 3.06
N LYS A 72 17.79 -3.43 1.78
CA LYS A 72 16.97 -4.54 1.27
C LYS A 72 17.87 -5.59 0.65
N ILE A 73 17.59 -6.85 0.93
CA ILE A 73 18.31 -7.97 0.34
C ILE A 73 17.82 -8.17 -1.09
N GLU A 74 18.72 -7.97 -2.06
CA GLU A 74 18.43 -8.12 -3.48
C GLU A 74 18.81 -9.51 -4.00
N LYS A 75 19.90 -10.09 -3.44
CA LYS A 75 20.43 -11.40 -3.84
C LYS A 75 21.05 -12.13 -2.66
N GLU A 76 21.12 -13.42 -2.82
CA GLU A 76 21.81 -14.33 -1.92
C GLU A 76 22.68 -15.28 -2.74
N TYR A 77 23.88 -15.56 -2.26
CA TYR A 77 24.79 -16.51 -2.88
C TYR A 77 25.72 -17.14 -1.86
N VAL A 78 26.29 -18.27 -2.23
CA VAL A 78 27.23 -19.01 -1.40
C VAL A 78 28.59 -19.03 -2.07
N LYS A 79 29.64 -18.85 -1.28
CA LYS A 79 31.05 -19.01 -1.73
C LYS A 79 31.75 -20.05 -0.88
N GLU A 80 32.63 -20.81 -1.51
CA GLU A 80 33.55 -21.67 -0.79
C GLU A 80 34.62 -20.84 -0.10
N ASP A 81 34.80 -21.01 1.20
CA ASP A 81 35.85 -20.39 1.96
C ASP A 81 37.18 -21.14 1.73
N LYS A 82 38.04 -20.58 0.91
CA LYS A 82 39.34 -21.21 0.57
C LYS A 82 40.42 -21.00 1.63
N MET A 83 40.17 -20.17 2.66
CA MET A 83 41.19 -19.80 3.63
C MET A 83 41.56 -20.92 4.59
N ASP A 84 40.68 -21.88 4.82
CA ASP A 84 40.90 -22.88 5.87
C ASP A 84 41.22 -24.31 5.37
N SER A 85 41.60 -24.47 4.09
CA SER A 85 41.91 -25.79 3.53
C SER A 85 43.14 -26.46 4.17
N HIS A 86 43.85 -25.78 5.07
CA HIS A 86 45.08 -26.28 5.73
C HIS A 86 44.94 -26.45 7.24
N SER A 87 43.79 -26.18 7.83
CA SER A 87 43.60 -26.43 9.27
C SER A 87 43.17 -27.87 9.53
N PRO A 88 43.90 -28.64 10.33
CA PRO A 88 43.63 -30.06 10.57
C PRO A 88 42.41 -30.30 11.51
N GLY A 89 41.36 -29.54 11.41
CA GLY A 89 40.18 -29.64 12.28
C GLY A 89 38.83 -29.53 11.55
N TYR A 90 38.81 -29.37 10.23
CA TYR A 90 37.56 -29.33 9.49
C TYR A 90 36.95 -30.71 9.37
N THR A 91 35.93 -30.94 10.17
CA THR A 91 35.26 -32.24 10.24
C THR A 91 33.96 -32.32 9.46
N GLN A 92 33.42 -31.19 8.95
CA GLN A 92 32.15 -31.21 8.19
C GLN A 92 32.24 -30.43 6.90
N PRO A 93 31.78 -30.98 5.74
CA PRO A 93 31.75 -30.32 4.44
C PRO A 93 30.91 -29.04 4.41
N GLU A 94 29.92 -28.94 5.32
CA GLU A 94 29.00 -27.79 5.43
C GLU A 94 29.68 -26.51 5.93
N GLU A 95 30.80 -26.63 6.64
CA GLU A 95 31.57 -25.50 7.16
C GLU A 95 32.38 -24.76 6.10
N ARG A 96 32.55 -25.35 4.91
CA ARG A 96 33.27 -24.76 3.79
C ARG A 96 32.51 -23.70 3.03
N PHE A 97 31.22 -23.63 3.21
CA PHE A 97 30.39 -22.73 2.44
C PHE A 97 29.90 -21.57 3.29
N VAL A 98 30.24 -20.37 2.85
CA VAL A 98 29.82 -19.13 3.49
C VAL A 98 28.73 -18.47 2.66
N ARG A 99 27.63 -18.14 3.33
CA ARG A 99 26.47 -17.45 2.77
C ARG A 99 26.72 -15.95 2.76
N PHE A 100 26.44 -15.32 1.63
CA PHE A 100 26.51 -13.87 1.45
C PHE A 100 25.16 -13.33 1.01
N LEU A 101 24.83 -12.16 1.55
CA LEU A 101 23.66 -11.38 1.14
C LEU A 101 24.13 -10.13 0.42
N LEU A 102 23.58 -9.85 -0.75
CA LEU A 102 23.76 -8.58 -1.43
C LEU A 102 22.63 -7.65 -1.01
N VAL A 103 22.99 -6.59 -0.31
CA VAL A 103 22.08 -5.64 0.33
C VAL A 103 22.16 -4.30 -0.38
N LYS A 104 21.02 -3.79 -0.82
CA LYS A 104 20.91 -2.44 -1.40
C LYS A 104 20.44 -1.45 -0.35
N MET A 105 21.24 -0.40 -0.14
CA MET A 105 20.93 0.62 0.85
C MET A 105 19.69 1.44 0.46
N LEU A 106 18.76 1.63 1.40
CA LEU A 106 17.49 2.33 1.20
C LEU A 106 17.32 3.57 2.06
N GLY A 107 17.76 3.52 3.30
CA GLY A 107 17.52 4.59 4.25
C GLY A 107 18.28 4.40 5.56
N TYR A 108 17.86 5.15 6.56
CA TYR A 108 18.45 5.11 7.90
C TYR A 108 17.42 5.52 8.96
N PHE A 109 17.65 5.11 10.20
CA PHE A 109 16.92 5.65 11.34
C PHE A 109 17.64 6.90 11.88
N SER A 110 16.86 7.94 12.11
CA SER A 110 17.27 9.15 12.83
C SER A 110 16.46 9.25 14.12
N GLY A 111 17.05 8.81 15.22
CA GLY A 111 16.29 8.48 16.42
C GLY A 111 15.29 7.35 16.12
N ASP A 112 14.03 7.60 16.45
CA ASP A 112 12.97 6.61 16.25
C ASP A 112 12.26 6.69 14.87
N LYS A 113 12.70 7.60 13.99
CA LYS A 113 12.04 7.83 12.68
C LYS A 113 12.88 7.30 11.53
N TYR A 114 12.25 6.49 10.68
CA TYR A 114 12.85 6.05 9.42
C TYR A 114 12.86 7.17 8.38
N ARG A 115 14.01 7.36 7.73
CA ARG A 115 14.21 8.32 6.64
C ARG A 115 14.72 7.60 5.40
N LYS A 116 14.04 7.79 4.28
CA LYS A 116 14.47 7.31 2.97
C LYS A 116 15.67 8.12 2.47
N GLY A 117 16.59 7.45 1.79
CA GLY A 117 17.79 8.05 1.23
C GLY A 117 19.04 7.67 1.99
N ILE A 118 20.18 7.82 1.34
CA ILE A 118 21.48 7.41 1.87
C ILE A 118 22.18 8.64 2.42
N LYS A 119 22.32 8.71 3.73
CA LYS A 119 23.08 9.75 4.42
C LYS A 119 24.56 9.36 4.47
N GLU A 120 24.80 8.08 4.74
CA GLU A 120 26.15 7.51 4.86
C GLU A 120 26.10 6.03 4.48
N LEU A 121 27.26 5.45 4.23
CA LEU A 121 27.44 4.04 3.92
C LEU A 121 28.06 3.31 5.12
N PRO A 122 27.79 2.02 5.30
CA PRO A 122 28.41 1.21 6.32
C PRO A 122 29.92 1.04 6.03
N LEU A 123 30.65 0.62 7.03
CA LEU A 123 32.04 0.21 6.91
C LEU A 123 32.13 -1.30 6.90
N ILE A 124 33.18 -1.84 6.31
CA ILE A 124 33.53 -3.26 6.42
C ILE A 124 33.67 -3.62 7.90
N GLY A 125 33.13 -4.76 8.31
CA GLY A 125 33.08 -5.18 9.71
C GLY A 125 31.90 -4.63 10.51
N ASN A 126 31.06 -3.74 9.94
CA ASN A 126 29.84 -3.33 10.64
C ASN A 126 28.86 -4.49 10.80
N GLU A 127 28.20 -4.56 11.96
CA GLU A 127 27.24 -5.63 12.27
C GLU A 127 25.99 -5.49 11.39
N CYS A 128 25.51 -6.63 10.88
CA CYS A 128 24.22 -6.80 10.24
C CYS A 128 23.28 -7.50 11.20
N VAL A 129 22.12 -6.90 11.46
CA VAL A 129 21.14 -7.44 12.39
C VAL A 129 19.73 -7.46 11.77
N LEU A 130 18.87 -8.35 12.28
CA LEU A 130 17.44 -8.34 11.97
C LEU A 130 16.79 -7.04 12.44
N LEU A 131 15.74 -6.66 11.74
CA LEU A 131 14.80 -5.64 12.19
C LEU A 131 13.82 -6.26 13.17
N ASP A 132 13.43 -5.51 14.18
CA ASP A 132 12.28 -5.90 14.98
C ASP A 132 10.97 -5.49 14.27
N THR A 133 9.84 -5.98 14.79
CA THR A 133 8.52 -5.74 14.19
C THR A 133 8.18 -4.25 14.13
N GLU A 134 8.55 -3.48 15.15
CA GLU A 134 8.29 -2.04 15.19
C GLU A 134 9.12 -1.28 14.15
N GLU A 135 10.42 -1.61 14.02
CA GLU A 135 11.30 -1.04 13.01
C GLU A 135 10.81 -1.37 11.60
N TYR A 136 10.35 -2.61 11.40
CA TYR A 136 9.79 -3.06 10.14
C TYR A 136 8.51 -2.28 9.78
N GLN A 137 7.61 -2.08 10.74
CA GLN A 137 6.43 -1.25 10.57
C GLN A 137 6.79 0.20 10.22
N LYS A 138 7.81 0.79 10.89
CA LYS A 138 8.27 2.15 10.62
C LYS A 138 8.83 2.33 9.20
N ILE A 139 9.52 1.33 8.65
CA ILE A 139 10.01 1.35 7.26
C ILE A 139 8.84 1.39 6.26
N HIS A 140 7.77 0.67 6.55
CA HIS A 140 6.58 0.58 5.72
C HIS A 140 5.48 1.58 6.09
N SER A 141 5.70 2.40 7.11
CA SER A 141 4.75 3.43 7.51
C SER A 141 4.76 4.60 6.53
N PHE A 142 3.59 4.91 6.00
CA PHE A 142 3.33 6.09 5.18
C PHE A 142 2.64 7.21 5.98
N VAL A 143 2.64 7.10 7.31
CA VAL A 143 1.88 7.94 8.23
C VAL A 143 2.83 8.74 9.11
N HIS A 144 2.46 9.98 9.41
CA HIS A 144 3.14 10.78 10.43
C HIS A 144 2.41 10.71 11.77
N GLU A 145 3.12 11.01 12.84
CA GLU A 145 2.52 11.09 14.19
C GLU A 145 1.35 12.08 14.22
N GLY A 146 0.24 11.64 14.80
CA GLY A 146 -0.98 12.46 14.92
C GLY A 146 -1.91 12.41 13.71
N GLU A 147 -1.53 11.78 12.59
CA GLU A 147 -2.43 11.60 11.45
C GLU A 147 -3.49 10.53 11.71
N CYS A 148 -4.69 10.80 11.24
CA CYS A 148 -5.75 9.80 11.26
C CYS A 148 -5.53 8.77 10.16
N THR A 149 -5.52 7.48 10.50
CA THR A 149 -5.13 6.41 9.59
C THR A 149 -6.25 5.42 9.36
N ILE A 150 -6.21 4.74 8.24
CA ILE A 150 -6.98 3.52 7.99
C ILE A 150 -6.05 2.42 7.51
N ARG A 151 -6.36 1.18 7.87
CA ARG A 151 -5.64 0.01 7.38
C ARG A 151 -5.98 -0.22 5.92
N LEU A 152 -4.97 -0.35 5.08
CA LEU A 152 -5.14 -0.70 3.66
C LEU A 152 -5.04 -2.21 3.45
N GLY A 153 -4.15 -2.87 4.17
CA GLY A 153 -3.87 -4.29 4.07
C GLY A 153 -2.76 -4.74 5.01
N ALA A 154 -2.15 -5.87 4.70
CA ALA A 154 -0.95 -6.37 5.36
C ALA A 154 0.13 -6.65 4.31
N LEU A 155 1.39 -6.75 4.75
CA LEU A 155 2.48 -7.16 3.88
C LEU A 155 2.33 -8.63 3.51
N MET A 156 2.57 -8.95 2.24
CA MET A 156 2.54 -10.33 1.75
C MET A 156 3.66 -11.20 2.34
N THR A 157 4.75 -10.58 2.77
CA THR A 157 5.89 -11.26 3.38
C THR A 157 5.69 -11.53 4.87
N ASP A 158 4.80 -10.79 5.52
CA ASP A 158 4.48 -10.93 6.94
C ASP A 158 3.08 -10.37 7.22
N ASP A 159 2.12 -11.24 7.39
CA ASP A 159 0.71 -10.88 7.64
C ASP A 159 0.49 -10.10 8.94
N LEU A 160 1.47 -10.12 9.85
CA LEU A 160 1.43 -9.36 11.11
C LEU A 160 1.69 -7.86 10.89
N ILE A 161 2.30 -7.49 9.75
CA ILE A 161 2.66 -6.11 9.47
C ILE A 161 1.55 -5.43 8.68
N SER A 162 0.78 -4.58 9.36
CA SER A 162 -0.26 -3.77 8.72
C SER A 162 0.32 -2.62 7.91
N ILE A 163 -0.30 -2.35 6.77
CA ILE A 163 -0.05 -1.14 5.99
C ILE A 163 -1.17 -0.16 6.28
N ASP A 164 -0.83 0.89 7.02
CA ASP A 164 -1.74 1.97 7.34
C ASP A 164 -1.44 3.19 6.46
N VAL A 165 -2.49 3.89 6.06
CA VAL A 165 -2.39 5.10 5.24
C VAL A 165 -3.13 6.27 5.91
N SER A 166 -2.59 7.46 5.74
CA SER A 166 -3.22 8.68 6.23
C SER A 166 -4.49 9.00 5.45
N VAL A 167 -5.59 9.19 6.16
CA VAL A 167 -6.89 9.52 5.58
C VAL A 167 -6.83 10.86 4.86
N ASP A 168 -6.28 11.87 5.52
CA ASP A 168 -6.23 13.23 4.99
C ASP A 168 -5.40 13.31 3.71
N ARG A 169 -4.25 12.61 3.68
CA ARG A 169 -3.39 12.60 2.48
C ARG A 169 -3.99 11.81 1.35
N LEU A 170 -4.60 10.66 1.65
CA LEU A 170 -5.11 9.76 0.64
C LEU A 170 -6.36 10.36 -0.03
N PHE A 171 -7.29 10.88 0.77
CA PHE A 171 -8.57 11.40 0.24
C PHE A 171 -8.53 12.88 -0.16
N ALA A 172 -7.47 13.62 0.14
CA ALA A 172 -7.26 14.98 -0.36
C ALA A 172 -6.78 15.03 -1.82
N SER A 173 -6.44 13.88 -2.41
CA SER A 173 -5.88 13.79 -3.77
C SER A 173 -6.55 12.70 -4.60
N HIS A 174 -6.14 12.60 -5.87
CA HIS A 174 -6.61 11.54 -6.77
C HIS A 174 -5.95 10.20 -6.41
N ILE A 175 -6.75 9.13 -6.40
CA ILE A 175 -6.29 7.77 -6.18
C ILE A 175 -6.46 7.00 -7.48
N GLY A 176 -5.38 6.39 -7.97
CA GLY A 176 -5.39 5.48 -9.12
C GLY A 176 -5.06 4.06 -8.70
N ILE A 177 -5.95 3.09 -9.02
CA ILE A 177 -5.72 1.67 -8.78
C ILE A 177 -5.57 0.97 -10.13
N PHE A 178 -4.36 0.50 -10.41
CA PHE A 178 -4.01 -0.11 -11.69
C PHE A 178 -3.64 -1.58 -11.51
N GLY A 179 -3.99 -2.39 -12.50
CA GLY A 179 -3.65 -3.83 -12.50
C GLY A 179 -4.42 -4.59 -13.57
N ASN A 180 -4.02 -5.82 -13.84
CA ASN A 180 -4.68 -6.71 -14.79
C ASN A 180 -6.00 -7.24 -14.23
N THR A 181 -6.79 -7.91 -15.07
CA THR A 181 -8.01 -8.61 -14.62
C THR A 181 -7.63 -9.66 -13.57
N GLY A 182 -8.38 -9.73 -12.48
CA GLY A 182 -8.10 -10.65 -11.37
C GLY A 182 -7.04 -10.19 -10.36
N SER A 183 -6.37 -9.04 -10.58
CA SER A 183 -5.33 -8.53 -9.66
C SER A 183 -5.85 -7.92 -8.35
N GLY A 184 -7.18 -7.94 -8.12
CA GLY A 184 -7.77 -7.41 -6.89
C GLY A 184 -8.09 -5.92 -6.88
N LYS A 185 -8.09 -5.22 -8.03
CA LYS A 185 -8.40 -3.77 -8.09
C LYS A 185 -9.70 -3.38 -7.39
N SER A 186 -10.79 -4.07 -7.75
CA SER A 186 -12.12 -3.81 -7.17
C SER A 186 -12.18 -4.15 -5.70
N HIS A 187 -11.47 -5.20 -5.28
CA HIS A 187 -11.36 -5.57 -3.88
C HIS A 187 -10.58 -4.51 -3.08
N THR A 188 -9.49 -3.99 -3.61
CA THR A 188 -8.70 -2.91 -2.99
C THR A 188 -9.55 -1.66 -2.79
N LEU A 189 -10.31 -1.25 -3.80
CA LEU A 189 -11.21 -0.10 -3.70
C LEU A 189 -12.30 -0.33 -2.63
N ALA A 190 -12.95 -1.50 -2.66
CA ALA A 190 -13.97 -1.85 -1.67
C ALA A 190 -13.40 -1.85 -0.25
N THR A 191 -12.23 -2.44 -0.04
CA THR A 191 -11.55 -2.52 1.27
C THR A 191 -11.18 -1.14 1.80
N LEU A 192 -10.65 -0.27 0.94
CA LEU A 192 -10.30 1.10 1.29
C LEU A 192 -11.51 1.86 1.88
N TYR A 193 -12.61 1.87 1.16
CA TYR A 193 -13.83 2.55 1.62
C TYR A 193 -14.51 1.83 2.79
N LYS A 194 -14.51 0.50 2.81
CA LYS A 194 -15.02 -0.28 3.94
C LYS A 194 -14.33 0.11 5.24
N ASN A 195 -13.00 0.17 5.23
CA ASN A 195 -12.22 0.54 6.41
C ASN A 195 -12.45 2.01 6.82
N LEU A 196 -12.62 2.90 5.85
CA LEU A 196 -13.01 4.29 6.10
C LEU A 196 -14.38 4.36 6.81
N PHE A 197 -15.41 3.69 6.27
CA PHE A 197 -16.75 3.69 6.86
C PHE A 197 -16.81 2.97 8.20
N GLN A 198 -16.04 1.91 8.40
CA GLN A 198 -15.95 1.24 9.70
C GLN A 198 -15.39 2.17 10.77
N LYS A 199 -14.36 2.96 10.43
CA LYS A 199 -13.71 3.87 11.38
C LYS A 199 -14.53 5.12 11.67
N PHE A 200 -15.12 5.74 10.65
CA PHE A 200 -15.77 7.05 10.74
C PHE A 200 -17.29 7.03 10.63
N GLY A 201 -17.88 5.95 10.12
CA GLY A 201 -19.30 5.88 9.80
C GLY A 201 -20.25 6.13 10.98
N ASN A 202 -19.80 5.94 12.21
CA ASN A 202 -20.57 6.23 13.42
C ASN A 202 -20.39 7.66 13.93
N GLN A 203 -19.46 8.44 13.39
CA GLN A 203 -19.22 9.81 13.81
C GLN A 203 -20.26 10.75 13.18
N LYS A 204 -20.90 11.57 14.02
CA LYS A 204 -21.94 12.51 13.57
C LYS A 204 -21.44 13.47 12.50
N ALA A 205 -20.26 14.07 12.72
CA ALA A 205 -19.65 15.00 11.77
C ALA A 205 -19.41 14.36 10.40
N PHE A 206 -18.97 13.09 10.35
CA PHE A 206 -18.76 12.37 9.11
C PHE A 206 -20.08 12.13 8.38
N ARG A 207 -21.13 11.72 9.08
CA ARG A 207 -22.46 11.47 8.50
C ARG A 207 -23.10 12.74 7.94
N GLU A 208 -22.91 13.86 8.58
CA GLU A 208 -23.53 15.13 8.19
C GLU A 208 -22.78 15.79 7.02
N ASN A 209 -21.45 15.69 6.98
CA ASN A 209 -20.63 16.46 6.04
C ASN A 209 -20.04 15.64 4.89
N ALA A 210 -19.79 14.32 5.08
CA ALA A 210 -19.22 13.50 4.03
C ALA A 210 -20.28 13.00 3.04
N ARG A 211 -19.98 13.05 1.75
CA ARG A 211 -20.80 12.51 0.67
C ARG A 211 -19.91 11.71 -0.28
N PHE A 212 -20.35 10.52 -0.62
CA PHE A 212 -19.64 9.62 -1.51
C PHE A 212 -20.57 9.21 -2.66
N ILE A 213 -20.06 9.31 -3.88
CA ILE A 213 -20.76 8.89 -5.08
C ILE A 213 -19.89 7.85 -5.77
N LEU A 214 -20.43 6.64 -5.93
CA LEU A 214 -19.75 5.54 -6.58
C LEU A 214 -20.47 5.18 -7.88
N PHE A 215 -19.74 5.23 -8.99
CA PHE A 215 -20.22 4.76 -10.29
C PHE A 215 -19.73 3.34 -10.53
N ASP A 216 -20.65 2.40 -10.47
CA ASP A 216 -20.36 0.98 -10.62
C ASP A 216 -20.86 0.47 -11.98
N PHE A 217 -19.96 0.28 -12.91
CA PHE A 217 -20.29 -0.16 -14.27
C PHE A 217 -20.49 -1.67 -14.39
N ASN A 218 -19.88 -2.43 -13.49
CA ASN A 218 -19.86 -3.87 -13.53
C ASN A 218 -20.80 -4.53 -12.50
N GLY A 219 -21.37 -3.73 -11.57
CA GLY A 219 -22.22 -4.23 -10.49
C GLY A 219 -21.46 -4.92 -9.36
N GLU A 220 -20.16 -4.65 -9.21
CA GLU A 220 -19.29 -5.30 -8.22
C GLU A 220 -19.55 -4.80 -6.78
N TYR A 221 -20.09 -3.58 -6.63
CA TYR A 221 -20.29 -2.93 -5.33
C TYR A 221 -21.77 -2.84 -4.91
N SER A 222 -22.67 -3.40 -5.69
CA SER A 222 -24.14 -3.31 -5.43
C SER A 222 -24.56 -4.09 -4.19
N ASN A 223 -23.81 -5.12 -3.81
CA ASN A 223 -24.11 -5.99 -2.68
C ASN A 223 -24.04 -5.20 -1.35
N GLU A 224 -25.00 -5.41 -0.42
CA GLU A 224 -25.09 -4.68 0.85
C GLU A 224 -23.84 -4.80 1.71
N THR A 225 -23.14 -5.95 1.66
CA THR A 225 -21.93 -6.21 2.43
C THR A 225 -20.68 -5.54 1.88
N ASN A 226 -20.71 -5.10 0.61
CA ASN A 226 -19.58 -4.44 -0.02
C ASN A 226 -19.59 -2.96 0.31
N VAL A 227 -18.46 -2.43 0.73
CA VAL A 227 -18.20 -1.03 1.08
C VAL A 227 -18.90 -0.62 2.39
N THR A 228 -20.22 -0.47 2.40
CA THR A 228 -20.99 -0.09 3.59
C THR A 228 -22.47 -0.47 3.42
N PRO A 229 -23.16 -0.89 4.49
CA PRO A 229 -24.61 -1.08 4.45
C PRO A 229 -25.40 0.24 4.39
N LEU A 230 -24.77 1.37 4.69
CA LEU A 230 -25.41 2.70 4.72
C LEU A 230 -25.55 3.33 3.34
N LYS A 231 -25.25 2.61 2.26
CA LYS A 231 -25.36 3.12 0.89
C LYS A 231 -26.79 3.00 0.34
N LYS A 232 -27.14 3.91 -0.57
CA LYS A 232 -28.32 3.80 -1.42
C LYS A 232 -27.88 3.42 -2.83
N VAL A 233 -28.38 2.30 -3.33
CA VAL A 233 -28.04 1.78 -4.65
C VAL A 233 -29.13 2.20 -5.63
N TYR A 234 -28.74 2.72 -6.78
CA TYR A 234 -29.60 3.03 -7.90
C TYR A 234 -29.16 2.20 -9.10
N THR A 235 -30.05 1.40 -9.62
CA THR A 235 -29.81 0.56 -10.80
C THR A 235 -30.25 1.30 -12.06
N LEU A 236 -29.30 1.93 -12.74
CA LEU A 236 -29.58 2.72 -13.93
C LEU A 236 -29.46 1.85 -15.19
N SER A 237 -30.48 1.86 -16.05
CA SER A 237 -30.44 1.18 -17.34
C SER A 237 -30.48 2.18 -18.50
N THR A 238 -29.60 1.96 -19.49
CA THR A 238 -29.62 2.67 -20.78
C THR A 238 -30.42 1.91 -21.84
N ARG A 239 -30.83 0.68 -21.52
CA ARG A 239 -31.59 -0.22 -22.41
C ARG A 239 -32.98 -0.43 -21.80
N GLY A 240 -34.02 0.04 -22.50
CA GLY A 240 -35.41 -0.13 -22.04
C GLY A 240 -35.86 0.89 -20.99
N ASP A 241 -37.09 0.67 -20.48
CA ASP A 241 -37.78 1.56 -19.52
C ASP A 241 -37.66 1.09 -18.08
N GLU A 242 -37.04 -0.04 -17.85
CA GLU A 242 -36.86 -0.65 -16.53
C GLU A 242 -35.63 -0.04 -15.81
N GLY A 243 -35.69 -0.03 -14.49
CA GLY A 243 -34.64 0.49 -13.59
C GLY A 243 -34.90 1.91 -13.09
N ASP A 244 -34.01 2.35 -12.18
CA ASP A 244 -34.05 3.68 -11.60
C ASP A 244 -33.73 4.75 -12.66
N LYS A 245 -34.27 5.95 -12.47
CA LYS A 245 -34.07 7.09 -13.38
C LYS A 245 -33.54 8.28 -12.61
N ILE A 246 -32.52 8.92 -13.16
CA ILE A 246 -32.05 10.22 -12.64
C ILE A 246 -33.06 11.28 -13.05
N GLN A 247 -33.70 11.92 -12.06
CA GLN A 247 -34.59 13.04 -12.30
C GLN A 247 -33.76 14.31 -12.53
N LEU A 248 -33.90 14.88 -13.70
CA LEU A 248 -33.32 16.19 -14.06
C LEU A 248 -34.46 17.18 -14.24
N SER A 249 -34.35 18.34 -13.61
CA SER A 249 -35.33 19.41 -13.87
C SER A 249 -35.06 20.05 -15.23
N SER A 250 -36.13 20.60 -15.85
CA SER A 250 -35.98 21.36 -17.10
C SER A 250 -35.06 22.56 -16.94
N GLN A 251 -34.97 23.14 -15.74
CA GLN A 251 -34.09 24.23 -15.41
C GLN A 251 -32.62 23.80 -15.38
N ASP A 252 -32.29 22.59 -14.85
CA ASP A 252 -30.94 22.08 -14.83
C ASP A 252 -30.39 21.87 -16.24
N ILE A 253 -31.25 21.54 -17.20
CA ILE A 253 -30.88 21.35 -18.61
C ILE A 253 -30.69 22.71 -19.32
N LEU A 254 -31.49 23.72 -18.99
CA LEU A 254 -31.51 25.00 -19.67
C LEU A 254 -30.51 26.03 -19.11
N THR A 255 -30.21 25.97 -17.80
CA THR A 255 -29.34 26.96 -17.14
C THR A 255 -27.86 26.63 -17.24
N HIS A 256 -27.49 25.43 -17.58
CA HIS A 256 -26.06 25.11 -17.80
C HIS A 256 -25.61 25.73 -19.15
N GLN A 257 -24.57 26.56 -19.11
CA GLN A 257 -23.89 27.14 -20.27
C GLN A 257 -23.41 26.13 -21.33
N ASN A 258 -23.53 24.83 -21.02
CA ASN A 258 -23.23 23.71 -21.91
C ASN A 258 -24.42 23.23 -22.74
N SER A 259 -25.53 23.95 -22.78
CA SER A 259 -26.65 23.64 -23.69
C SER A 259 -26.22 23.59 -25.16
N SER A 260 -25.17 24.29 -25.53
CA SER A 260 -24.54 24.23 -26.86
C SER A 260 -23.97 22.86 -27.23
N LEU A 261 -23.64 22.02 -26.25
CA LEU A 261 -23.12 20.65 -26.47
C LEU A 261 -24.23 19.61 -26.72
N TYR A 262 -25.46 19.92 -26.31
CA TYR A 262 -26.60 19.04 -26.49
C TYR A 262 -27.34 19.28 -27.80
N PHE A 263 -27.29 20.50 -28.33
CA PHE A 263 -27.96 20.91 -29.56
C PHE A 263 -27.36 20.37 -30.87
N PRO A 264 -26.06 20.11 -31.03
CA PRO A 264 -25.53 19.65 -32.33
C PRO A 264 -26.05 18.26 -32.73
N VAL A 265 -26.41 17.43 -31.77
CA VAL A 265 -26.97 16.10 -32.03
C VAL A 265 -28.42 16.19 -32.54
N LEU A 266 -29.17 17.16 -32.06
CA LEU A 266 -30.53 17.45 -32.51
C LEU A 266 -30.55 18.12 -33.92
N ARG A 267 -29.58 18.97 -34.21
CA ARG A 267 -29.50 19.73 -35.49
C ARG A 267 -29.19 18.84 -36.70
N ARG A 268 -28.58 17.67 -36.50
CA ARG A 268 -28.18 16.79 -37.62
C ARG A 268 -29.28 15.83 -38.08
N ARG A 269 -30.41 15.70 -37.39
CA ARG A 269 -31.44 14.73 -37.76
C ARG A 269 -32.79 15.26 -38.21
N HIS A 270 -33.21 16.46 -37.85
CA HIS A 270 -34.53 16.99 -38.27
C HIS A 270 -34.57 18.50 -38.36
N SER A 271 -34.79 19.00 -39.54
CA SER A 271 -35.00 20.42 -39.85
C SER A 271 -36.45 20.93 -39.58
N ASN A 272 -37.36 20.05 -39.12
CA ASN A 272 -38.75 20.41 -38.91
C ASN A 272 -39.38 19.60 -37.73
N LEU A 273 -39.08 19.98 -36.49
CA LEU A 273 -39.80 19.43 -35.33
C LEU A 273 -40.35 20.56 -34.45
N SER A 274 -41.66 20.56 -34.31
CA SER A 274 -42.41 21.43 -33.40
C SER A 274 -42.03 21.14 -31.94
N LEU A 275 -42.02 22.16 -31.08
CA LEU A 275 -41.64 22.11 -29.67
C LEU A 275 -42.30 20.98 -28.84
N LYS A 276 -43.48 20.48 -29.25
CA LYS A 276 -44.16 19.38 -28.60
C LYS A 276 -43.51 18.02 -28.87
N GLY A 277 -42.85 17.81 -30.00
CA GLY A 277 -42.07 16.60 -30.32
C GLY A 277 -40.74 16.53 -29.60
N CYS A 278 -40.18 17.67 -29.16
CA CYS A 278 -38.91 17.72 -28.45
C CYS A 278 -38.96 17.13 -27.05
N TYR A 279 -40.08 17.15 -26.37
CA TYR A 279 -40.22 16.63 -24.99
C TYR A 279 -39.99 15.13 -24.91
N GLY A 280 -40.53 14.35 -25.86
CA GLY A 280 -40.28 12.89 -25.92
C GLY A 280 -38.85 12.54 -26.34
N PHE A 281 -38.26 13.37 -27.23
CA PHE A 281 -36.93 13.19 -27.76
C PHE A 281 -35.85 13.58 -26.73
N ILE A 282 -36.08 14.64 -25.96
CA ILE A 282 -35.22 15.05 -24.85
C ILE A 282 -35.16 13.93 -23.82
N LYS A 283 -36.27 13.27 -23.49
CA LYS A 283 -36.32 12.12 -22.58
C LYS A 283 -35.46 10.96 -23.01
N THR A 284 -35.35 10.70 -24.32
CA THR A 284 -34.58 9.58 -24.88
C THR A 284 -33.10 9.93 -25.12
N CYS A 285 -32.80 11.17 -25.56
CA CYS A 285 -31.45 11.65 -25.75
C CYS A 285 -30.73 11.93 -24.44
N THR A 286 -31.43 12.44 -23.42
CA THR A 286 -30.88 12.70 -22.08
C THR A 286 -30.31 11.44 -21.47
N ARG A 287 -30.96 10.29 -21.67
CA ARG A 287 -30.45 8.98 -21.20
C ARG A 287 -29.07 8.60 -21.77
N ARG A 288 -28.79 8.92 -23.03
CA ARG A 288 -27.49 8.58 -23.69
C ARG A 288 -26.40 9.61 -23.47
N ILE A 289 -26.77 10.86 -23.33
CA ILE A 289 -25.83 11.99 -23.30
C ILE A 289 -25.34 12.25 -21.87
N ILE A 290 -26.21 12.13 -20.87
CA ILE A 290 -25.84 12.30 -19.46
C ILE A 290 -24.81 11.25 -19.03
N LEU A 291 -25.03 9.99 -19.39
CA LEU A 291 -24.04 8.93 -19.08
C LEU A 291 -22.67 9.20 -19.74
N ARG A 292 -22.63 9.76 -20.96
CA ARG A 292 -21.35 10.07 -21.62
C ARG A 292 -20.67 11.33 -21.07
N HIS A 293 -21.41 12.30 -20.53
CA HIS A 293 -20.84 13.55 -20.00
C HIS A 293 -20.49 13.45 -18.51
N ILE A 294 -21.26 12.72 -17.73
CA ILE A 294 -20.88 12.35 -16.35
C ILE A 294 -19.58 11.53 -16.38
N LEU A 295 -19.40 10.67 -17.39
CA LEU A 295 -18.18 9.89 -17.60
C LEU A 295 -16.97 10.70 -18.10
N LYS A 296 -17.16 11.86 -18.70
CA LYS A 296 -16.06 12.68 -19.20
C LYS A 296 -15.67 13.86 -18.31
N GLY A 297 -16.47 14.23 -17.35
CA GLY A 297 -16.34 15.56 -16.78
C GLY A 297 -16.21 15.73 -15.27
N TYR A 298 -16.60 14.83 -14.40
CA TYR A 298 -16.52 15.08 -12.95
C TYR A 298 -16.39 13.81 -12.14
N LEU A 299 -15.17 13.35 -11.95
CA LEU A 299 -14.80 12.60 -10.77
C LEU A 299 -14.09 13.57 -9.82
N LYS A 300 -14.85 14.44 -9.18
CA LYS A 300 -14.46 15.05 -7.92
C LYS A 300 -15.11 14.24 -6.83
N VAL A 301 -14.33 13.36 -6.23
CA VAL A 301 -14.66 12.76 -4.95
C VAL A 301 -14.35 13.82 -3.91
N PHE A 302 -15.39 14.37 -3.30
CA PHE A 302 -15.28 15.16 -2.09
C PHE A 302 -15.65 14.30 -0.88
#